data_96267ff8a14046e72099a6ab3ec39870
#
_entry.id   96267ff8a14046e72099a6ab3ec39870
#
_cell.length_a   1.000
_cell.length_b   1.000
_cell.length_c   1.000
_cell.angle_alpha   90.00
_cell.angle_beta   90.00
_cell.angle_gamma   90.00
#
_symmetry.space_group_name_H-M   'P 1'
#
loop_
_entity.id
_entity.type
_entity.pdbx_description
1 polymer ?
#
loop_
_entity_poly.entity_id
_entity_poly.type
_entity_poly.pdbx_seq_one_letter_code
_entity_poly.pdbx_strand_id
1 'polypeptide(L)'
;MPKDTKPLTTAAQGHDGWDRRSFLKAGGLTVGGLGLASLIAACGAGDGSGPSNSGTLTLRMPFMADMQVPDPDIFYEAEGLQLTNATYEGLAKYQPGTATIVPNLATGWTISPDFLTYTFQLRPGVKFHDGTAVDAEAWQKSFERRKVVEGGPGYMVKGVASTAAPNPTTFVVTLTEPNNAFIHYLACPFKPAAVSPTALSANAIGDDHAQQWLTTHDAGTGPYTIKEFVTGSHYTLEAFPDYWGDKPTFQTVRIEVTPSIANQKLQLDGGGLDLATKGFPVPDILAYKGNPEFTITNTAGGIGDAIYLNQSAGIFADKALRTAVLNGVDRTSIVATAWGGMTTAQPGMFPDKCFPPELAPMPTKIDPQALKTMVAALPSKKLDLACAVDGGAPRQQMAELLQSQLSDAGFDVSLRVMPLAEQFDLTNQPPERRPDMMIAWLGGDTFHLDTTFRIAARTGAAPVNFFQYSNPELDRLMDEAILQPNEALRNEVYRRCTQLVVDDAIWIPLCVPPSTTIAHKNVTGFVSESFIPMTLQLQDLKRT
;
A
#
# COMPACT_ATOMS: atom_id res chain seq x y z
N MET A 1 44.44 -27.80 -19.97
CA MET A 1 44.85 -26.46 -20.44
C MET A 1 43.81 -25.48 -20.00
N PRO A 2 44.07 -24.61 -19.02
CA PRO A 2 43.13 -23.62 -18.55
C PRO A 2 43.24 -22.35 -19.42
N LYS A 3 42.10 -21.71 -19.70
CA LYS A 3 42.02 -20.37 -20.30
C LYS A 3 41.77 -19.34 -19.23
N ASP A 4 42.71 -18.41 -19.16
CA ASP A 4 42.73 -17.24 -18.31
C ASP A 4 41.52 -16.31 -18.59
N THR A 5 40.78 -15.93 -17.55
CA THR A 5 39.88 -14.79 -17.59
C THR A 5 40.40 -13.71 -16.60
N LYS A 6 40.83 -12.58 -17.15
CA LYS A 6 41.23 -11.38 -16.41
C LYS A 6 39.99 -10.68 -15.84
N PRO A 7 40.04 -10.08 -14.65
CA PRO A 7 38.98 -9.25 -14.12
C PRO A 7 39.03 -7.84 -14.76
N LEU A 8 37.84 -7.32 -15.10
CA LEU A 8 37.63 -5.94 -15.52
C LEU A 8 37.68 -5.03 -14.29
N THR A 9 38.69 -4.17 -14.26
CA THR A 9 38.78 -3.06 -13.31
C THR A 9 37.88 -1.91 -13.79
N THR A 10 36.86 -1.56 -13.05
CA THR A 10 36.10 -0.33 -13.23
C THR A 10 36.86 0.84 -12.59
N ALA A 11 37.21 1.82 -13.44
CA ALA A 11 37.81 3.08 -13.04
C ALA A 11 36.74 3.97 -12.41
N ALA A 12 36.95 4.39 -11.15
CA ALA A 12 36.20 5.44 -10.51
C ALA A 12 36.57 6.81 -11.14
N GLN A 13 35.60 7.48 -11.74
CA GLN A 13 35.73 8.89 -12.09
C GLN A 13 35.27 9.73 -10.89
N GLY A 14 36.20 10.51 -10.33
CA GLY A 14 35.97 11.47 -9.29
C GLY A 14 35.12 12.65 -9.81
N HIS A 15 34.08 13.02 -9.06
CA HIS A 15 33.40 14.28 -9.21
C HIS A 15 34.02 15.30 -8.24
N ASP A 16 34.59 16.35 -8.82
CA ASP A 16 35.14 17.51 -8.13
C ASP A 16 34.04 18.26 -7.37
N GLY A 17 34.34 18.56 -6.12
CA GLY A 17 33.47 19.29 -5.21
C GLY A 17 33.27 20.74 -5.63
N TRP A 18 32.03 21.19 -5.62
CA TRP A 18 31.66 22.59 -5.72
C TRP A 18 31.75 23.27 -4.34
N ASP A 19 32.67 24.21 -4.22
CA ASP A 19 32.91 25.02 -3.02
C ASP A 19 31.81 26.08 -2.82
N ARG A 20 31.21 26.06 -1.62
CA ARG A 20 30.12 26.97 -1.18
C ARG A 20 30.51 28.45 -1.04
N ARG A 21 31.72 28.88 -1.39
CA ARG A 21 32.22 30.24 -1.22
C ARG A 21 32.15 31.14 -2.43
N SER A 22 31.72 30.61 -3.59
CA SER A 22 31.70 31.38 -4.85
C SER A 22 30.40 32.12 -5.16
N PHE A 23 29.36 32.02 -4.34
CA PHE A 23 28.04 32.61 -4.65
C PHE A 23 27.79 34.02 -4.06
N LEU A 24 28.77 34.64 -3.42
CA LEU A 24 28.59 35.94 -2.75
C LEU A 24 29.36 37.14 -3.36
N LYS A 25 29.74 37.07 -4.63
CA LYS A 25 30.42 38.22 -5.30
C LYS A 25 29.92 38.42 -6.72
N ALA A 26 28.67 38.79 -6.91
CA ALA A 26 28.23 39.52 -8.11
C ALA A 26 26.80 40.06 -7.90
N GLY A 27 26.66 41.32 -7.60
CA GLY A 27 25.32 41.94 -7.54
C GLY A 27 25.33 43.28 -6.84
N GLY A 28 26.06 44.21 -7.37
CA GLY A 28 25.99 45.60 -6.95
C GLY A 28 25.45 46.50 -8.06
N LEU A 29 24.47 47.32 -7.67
CA LEU A 29 24.10 48.64 -8.23
C LEU A 29 23.50 48.73 -9.65
N THR A 30 22.21 49.10 -9.70
CA THR A 30 21.85 50.44 -10.25
C THR A 30 20.45 50.86 -9.81
N VAL A 31 20.39 52.07 -9.33
CA VAL A 31 19.25 52.89 -8.90
C VAL A 31 18.65 53.63 -10.12
N GLY A 32 17.33 53.81 -10.11
CA GLY A 32 16.58 54.72 -10.97
C GLY A 32 15.15 54.22 -11.16
N GLY A 33 14.13 54.75 -10.65
CA GLY A 33 13.66 56.05 -10.34
C GLY A 33 12.45 56.40 -11.22
N LEU A 34 11.27 56.66 -10.56
CA LEU A 34 10.11 57.40 -11.09
C LEU A 34 9.02 56.68 -11.89
N GLY A 35 7.80 56.74 -11.34
CA GLY A 35 6.56 56.55 -12.07
C GLY A 35 5.34 56.22 -11.20
N LEU A 36 4.94 57.15 -10.30
CA LEU A 36 3.59 57.20 -9.72
C LEU A 36 2.59 57.69 -10.78
N ALA A 37 1.43 57.08 -10.88
CA ALA A 37 0.13 57.75 -10.79
C ALA A 37 -1.02 56.91 -11.38
N SER A 38 -1.95 56.60 -10.50
CA SER A 38 -3.40 56.78 -10.65
C SER A 38 -4.14 56.16 -11.84
N LEU A 39 -5.08 55.26 -11.47
CA LEU A 39 -6.46 55.35 -11.99
C LEU A 39 -7.40 54.62 -11.03
N ILE A 40 -7.96 55.39 -10.10
CA ILE A 40 -9.23 55.09 -9.42
C ILE A 40 -10.29 55.83 -10.21
N ALA A 41 -11.32 55.09 -10.60
CA ALA A 41 -12.72 55.45 -10.71
C ALA A 41 -13.41 54.91 -11.96
N ALA A 42 -14.27 53.97 -11.74
CA ALA A 42 -15.59 53.94 -12.39
C ALA A 42 -16.53 53.07 -11.60
N CYS A 43 -17.30 53.64 -10.69
CA CYS A 43 -18.55 53.11 -10.21
C CYS A 43 -19.55 53.12 -11.36
N GLY A 44 -20.03 51.92 -11.77
CA GLY A 44 -21.17 51.74 -12.65
C GLY A 44 -22.06 50.69 -12.04
N ALA A 45 -23.20 51.10 -11.49
CA ALA A 45 -24.28 50.20 -11.08
C ALA A 45 -24.88 49.52 -12.31
N GLY A 46 -24.97 48.21 -12.28
CA GLY A 46 -25.59 47.40 -13.33
C GLY A 46 -25.90 46.00 -12.78
N ASP A 47 -27.15 45.77 -12.60
CA ASP A 47 -27.94 44.53 -12.46
C ASP A 47 -27.27 43.23 -12.05
N GLY A 48 -27.86 42.67 -10.98
CA GLY A 48 -27.59 41.37 -10.41
C GLY A 48 -27.85 40.20 -11.37
N SER A 49 -26.81 39.74 -11.99
CA SER A 49 -26.63 38.36 -12.39
C SER A 49 -25.30 37.94 -11.78
N GLY A 50 -25.36 37.20 -10.69
CA GLY A 50 -24.18 36.60 -10.10
C GLY A 50 -23.41 35.82 -11.17
N PRO A 51 -22.05 35.87 -11.19
CA PRO A 51 -21.31 35.05 -12.12
C PRO A 51 -21.66 33.60 -11.80
N SER A 52 -22.29 32.93 -12.74
CA SER A 52 -22.32 31.46 -12.78
C SER A 52 -20.87 31.01 -12.87
N ASN A 53 -20.29 30.67 -11.73
CA ASN A 53 -18.93 30.18 -11.63
C ASN A 53 -18.90 28.78 -12.26
N SER A 54 -18.83 28.71 -13.60
CA SER A 54 -18.57 27.51 -14.35
C SER A 54 -17.08 27.13 -14.28
N GLY A 55 -16.43 27.46 -13.18
CA GLY A 55 -15.06 27.07 -12.90
C GLY A 55 -14.99 25.56 -12.71
N THR A 56 -14.08 24.92 -13.40
CA THR A 56 -13.72 23.50 -13.25
C THR A 56 -13.48 23.18 -11.78
N LEU A 57 -14.26 22.24 -11.22
CA LEU A 57 -14.15 21.88 -9.81
C LEU A 57 -12.89 21.06 -9.57
N THR A 58 -11.96 21.62 -8.82
CA THR A 58 -10.66 21.00 -8.52
C THR A 58 -10.63 20.46 -7.10
N LEU A 59 -10.15 19.22 -6.95
CA LEU A 59 -9.74 18.63 -5.67
C LEU A 59 -8.23 18.81 -5.48
N ARG A 60 -7.80 19.28 -4.31
CA ARG A 60 -6.38 19.43 -3.95
C ARG A 60 -6.03 18.52 -2.79
N MET A 61 -5.01 17.69 -2.96
CA MET A 61 -4.55 16.76 -1.92
C MET A 61 -3.03 16.61 -1.96
N PRO A 62 -2.38 16.23 -0.83
CA PRO A 62 -0.96 16.01 -0.79
C PRO A 62 -0.60 14.55 -0.98
N PHE A 63 0.61 14.30 -1.54
CA PHE A 63 1.40 13.10 -1.29
C PHE A 63 2.59 13.46 -0.39
N MET A 64 3.02 12.51 0.44
CA MET A 64 4.19 12.70 1.31
C MET A 64 5.52 12.49 0.61
N ALA A 65 5.51 11.78 -0.52
CA ALA A 65 6.67 11.52 -1.36
C ALA A 65 6.22 11.44 -2.82
N ASP A 66 7.18 11.48 -3.74
CA ASP A 66 6.91 11.09 -5.10
C ASP A 66 6.39 9.66 -5.15
N MET A 67 5.44 9.41 -6.03
CA MET A 67 5.12 8.03 -6.39
C MET A 67 6.20 7.46 -7.32
N GLN A 68 6.30 6.13 -7.36
CA GLN A 68 7.27 5.42 -8.19
C GLN A 68 7.12 5.79 -9.69
N VAL A 69 6.14 5.25 -10.35
CA VAL A 69 5.76 5.55 -11.74
C VAL A 69 4.29 5.18 -11.93
N PRO A 70 3.56 5.80 -12.86
CA PRO A 70 2.15 5.45 -13.10
C PRO A 70 1.94 4.19 -13.96
N ASP A 71 2.97 3.42 -14.27
CA ASP A 71 2.87 2.14 -14.97
C ASP A 71 2.28 1.06 -14.05
N PRO A 72 1.08 0.51 -14.30
CA PRO A 72 0.42 -0.44 -13.41
C PRO A 72 1.14 -1.78 -13.30
N ASP A 73 2.04 -2.11 -14.23
CA ASP A 73 2.82 -3.36 -14.22
C ASP A 73 4.15 -3.23 -13.46
N ILE A 74 4.54 -1.99 -13.11
CA ILE A 74 5.74 -1.69 -12.30
C ILE A 74 5.36 -1.19 -10.92
N PHE A 75 4.33 -0.32 -10.84
CA PHE A 75 3.93 0.35 -9.61
C PHE A 75 3.56 -0.64 -8.50
N TYR A 76 4.27 -0.54 -7.36
CA TYR A 76 4.06 -1.44 -6.22
C TYR A 76 4.39 -0.74 -4.89
N GLU A 77 3.73 0.39 -4.64
CA GLU A 77 3.91 1.21 -3.44
C GLU A 77 2.55 1.70 -2.91
N ALA A 78 2.50 2.08 -1.64
CA ALA A 78 1.28 2.65 -1.05
C ALA A 78 1.05 4.10 -1.51
N GLU A 79 2.12 4.91 -1.61
CA GLU A 79 2.04 6.28 -2.14
C GLU A 79 1.80 6.23 -3.65
N GLY A 80 0.75 6.86 -4.12
CA GLY A 80 0.36 6.84 -5.53
C GLY A 80 -0.81 5.92 -5.88
N LEU A 81 -1.23 5.01 -4.98
CA LEU A 81 -2.35 4.11 -5.25
C LEU A 81 -3.64 4.85 -5.66
N GLN A 82 -3.92 6.01 -5.08
CA GLN A 82 -5.09 6.81 -5.46
C GLN A 82 -5.02 7.23 -6.94
N LEU A 83 -3.84 7.64 -7.41
CA LEU A 83 -3.62 8.03 -8.81
C LEU A 83 -3.74 6.80 -9.71
N THR A 84 -3.03 5.71 -9.42
CA THR A 84 -3.02 4.50 -10.24
C THR A 84 -4.41 3.88 -10.34
N ASN A 85 -5.18 3.81 -9.22
CA ASN A 85 -6.54 3.29 -9.25
C ASN A 85 -7.56 4.26 -9.86
N ALA A 86 -7.25 5.56 -9.95
CA ALA A 86 -8.07 6.52 -10.69
C ALA A 86 -7.85 6.46 -12.20
N THR A 87 -6.70 5.95 -12.67
CA THR A 87 -6.34 5.86 -14.08
C THR A 87 -6.51 4.46 -14.66
N TYR A 88 -6.40 3.40 -13.83
CA TYR A 88 -6.45 2.00 -14.28
C TYR A 88 -7.48 1.17 -13.56
N GLU A 89 -8.19 0.33 -14.30
CA GLU A 89 -9.21 -0.57 -13.77
C GLU A 89 -8.90 -2.04 -14.05
N GLY A 90 -9.33 -2.92 -13.13
CA GLY A 90 -9.25 -4.37 -13.26
C GLY A 90 -10.55 -5.02 -13.72
N LEU A 91 -10.52 -6.35 -13.90
CA LEU A 91 -11.72 -7.16 -14.21
C LEU A 91 -12.75 -7.12 -13.07
N ALA A 92 -12.27 -7.19 -11.83
CA ALA A 92 -13.08 -7.18 -10.62
C ALA A 92 -12.52 -6.15 -9.62
N LYS A 93 -13.28 -5.86 -8.57
CA LYS A 93 -12.86 -5.01 -7.45
C LYS A 93 -13.46 -5.49 -6.15
N TYR A 94 -12.94 -5.07 -5.01
CA TYR A 94 -13.62 -5.24 -3.74
C TYR A 94 -14.80 -4.28 -3.61
N GLN A 95 -15.90 -4.76 -3.04
CA GLN A 95 -16.98 -3.89 -2.62
C GLN A 95 -16.47 -2.99 -1.47
N PRO A 96 -16.77 -1.68 -1.51
CA PRO A 96 -16.32 -0.74 -0.51
C PRO A 96 -16.51 -1.22 0.94
N GLY A 97 -15.45 -1.14 1.73
CA GLY A 97 -15.48 -1.51 3.14
C GLY A 97 -15.59 -3.02 3.46
N THR A 98 -15.60 -3.90 2.47
CA THR A 98 -15.74 -5.35 2.65
C THR A 98 -14.65 -6.15 1.92
N ALA A 99 -14.56 -7.46 2.20
CA ALA A 99 -13.74 -8.40 1.45
C ALA A 99 -14.49 -9.06 0.26
N THR A 100 -15.73 -8.64 -0.02
CA THR A 100 -16.56 -9.18 -1.10
C THR A 100 -16.05 -8.67 -2.45
N ILE A 101 -15.84 -9.57 -3.39
CA ILE A 101 -15.43 -9.24 -4.76
C ILE A 101 -16.67 -9.02 -5.62
N VAL A 102 -16.70 -7.92 -6.35
CA VAL A 102 -17.79 -7.51 -7.23
C VAL A 102 -17.28 -7.23 -8.65
N PRO A 103 -18.17 -7.29 -9.67
CA PRO A 103 -17.86 -6.93 -11.04
C PRO A 103 -17.29 -5.51 -11.19
N ASN A 104 -16.36 -5.34 -12.16
CA ASN A 104 -15.87 -4.02 -12.59
C ASN A 104 -15.84 -3.96 -14.13
N LEU A 105 -14.70 -4.10 -14.81
CA LEU A 105 -14.65 -4.20 -16.28
C LEU A 105 -15.17 -5.55 -16.79
N ALA A 106 -15.16 -6.61 -15.97
CA ALA A 106 -16.01 -7.78 -16.21
C ALA A 106 -17.39 -7.55 -15.59
N THR A 107 -18.46 -7.96 -16.28
CA THR A 107 -19.84 -7.96 -15.76
C THR A 107 -20.15 -9.19 -14.92
N GLY A 108 -19.31 -10.22 -14.99
CA GLY A 108 -19.38 -11.45 -14.24
C GLY A 108 -18.29 -12.43 -14.69
N TRP A 109 -18.16 -13.52 -13.96
CA TRP A 109 -17.19 -14.57 -14.27
C TRP A 109 -17.69 -15.95 -13.82
N THR A 110 -17.08 -16.99 -14.38
CA THR A 110 -17.20 -18.36 -13.91
C THR A 110 -15.81 -18.92 -13.59
N ILE A 111 -15.73 -19.76 -12.57
CA ILE A 111 -14.50 -20.43 -12.14
C ILE A 111 -14.74 -21.93 -12.28
N SER A 112 -13.81 -22.65 -12.92
CA SER A 112 -13.90 -24.10 -13.01
C SER A 112 -13.78 -24.74 -11.61
N PRO A 113 -14.42 -25.89 -11.37
CA PRO A 113 -14.41 -26.54 -10.05
C PRO A 113 -13.02 -26.89 -9.53
N ASP A 114 -12.05 -27.02 -10.42
CA ASP A 114 -10.64 -27.29 -10.11
C ASP A 114 -9.79 -26.01 -9.93
N PHE A 115 -10.39 -24.82 -9.99
CA PHE A 115 -9.71 -23.53 -9.89
C PHE A 115 -8.58 -23.29 -10.91
N LEU A 116 -8.61 -23.99 -12.05
CA LEU A 116 -7.63 -23.81 -13.12
C LEU A 116 -8.07 -22.80 -14.17
N THR A 117 -9.39 -22.67 -14.42
CA THR A 117 -9.90 -21.80 -15.50
C THR A 117 -10.86 -20.75 -14.97
N TYR A 118 -10.59 -19.51 -15.34
CA TYR A 118 -11.39 -18.33 -15.02
C TYR A 118 -11.90 -17.71 -16.32
N THR A 119 -13.22 -17.65 -16.50
CA THR A 119 -13.86 -17.09 -17.71
C THR A 119 -14.62 -15.83 -17.35
N PHE A 120 -14.25 -14.71 -17.94
CA PHE A 120 -14.81 -13.38 -17.68
C PHE A 120 -15.68 -12.93 -18.84
N GLN A 121 -16.86 -12.36 -18.52
CA GLN A 121 -17.71 -11.64 -19.47
C GLN A 121 -17.38 -10.15 -19.36
N LEU A 122 -16.83 -9.57 -20.43
CA LEU A 122 -16.38 -8.18 -20.42
C LEU A 122 -17.55 -7.21 -20.63
N ARG A 123 -17.44 -6.04 -20.02
CA ARG A 123 -18.37 -4.92 -20.20
C ARG A 123 -18.24 -4.35 -21.60
N PRO A 124 -19.34 -4.28 -22.39
CA PRO A 124 -19.28 -3.67 -23.71
C PRO A 124 -19.19 -2.14 -23.63
N GLY A 125 -18.58 -1.52 -24.65
CA GLY A 125 -18.55 -0.06 -24.82
C GLY A 125 -17.55 0.68 -23.93
N VAL A 126 -16.71 -0.01 -23.18
CA VAL A 126 -15.61 0.60 -22.43
C VAL A 126 -14.52 1.05 -23.41
N LYS A 127 -13.95 2.24 -23.15
CA LYS A 127 -12.85 2.82 -23.92
C LYS A 127 -11.63 3.01 -23.06
N PHE A 128 -10.46 2.85 -23.67
CA PHE A 128 -9.22 3.36 -23.14
C PHE A 128 -9.15 4.90 -23.23
N HIS A 129 -8.21 5.52 -22.53
CA HIS A 129 -7.99 6.97 -22.57
C HIS A 129 -7.60 7.50 -23.95
N ASP A 130 -7.04 6.66 -24.82
CA ASP A 130 -6.76 6.97 -26.23
C ASP A 130 -7.98 6.84 -27.16
N GLY A 131 -9.15 6.51 -26.61
CA GLY A 131 -10.42 6.35 -27.34
C GLY A 131 -10.62 4.98 -27.96
N THR A 132 -9.65 4.07 -27.94
CA THR A 132 -9.80 2.71 -28.47
C THR A 132 -10.66 1.83 -27.56
N ALA A 133 -11.29 0.80 -28.13
CA ALA A 133 -12.19 -0.08 -27.38
C ALA A 133 -11.42 -1.07 -26.49
N VAL A 134 -11.99 -1.38 -25.32
CA VAL A 134 -11.52 -2.46 -24.45
C VAL A 134 -12.22 -3.76 -24.84
N ASP A 135 -11.47 -4.74 -25.29
CA ASP A 135 -11.95 -6.07 -25.65
C ASP A 135 -11.09 -7.18 -25.04
N ALA A 136 -11.43 -8.42 -25.33
CA ALA A 136 -10.71 -9.57 -24.79
C ALA A 136 -9.26 -9.70 -25.31
N GLU A 137 -8.98 -9.23 -26.53
CA GLU A 137 -7.61 -9.22 -27.07
C GLU A 137 -6.73 -8.18 -26.34
N ALA A 138 -7.31 -7.03 -26.01
CA ALA A 138 -6.61 -6.01 -25.21
C ALA A 138 -6.25 -6.55 -23.81
N TRP A 139 -7.16 -7.30 -23.19
CA TRP A 139 -6.89 -8.00 -21.92
C TRP A 139 -5.78 -9.05 -22.05
N GLN A 140 -5.79 -9.84 -23.12
CA GLN A 140 -4.73 -10.81 -23.39
C GLN A 140 -3.36 -10.13 -23.48
N LYS A 141 -3.25 -9.04 -24.22
CA LYS A 141 -2.02 -8.25 -24.37
C LYS A 141 -1.59 -7.60 -23.04
N SER A 142 -2.53 -7.14 -22.23
CA SER A 142 -2.24 -6.59 -20.90
C SER A 142 -1.63 -7.64 -19.96
N PHE A 143 -2.17 -8.87 -19.94
CA PHE A 143 -1.61 -9.97 -19.17
C PHE A 143 -0.23 -10.40 -19.68
N GLU A 144 -0.04 -10.47 -21.00
CA GLU A 144 1.26 -10.76 -21.63
C GLU A 144 2.30 -9.71 -21.23
N ARG A 145 1.95 -8.40 -21.32
CA ARG A 145 2.83 -7.31 -20.92
C ARG A 145 3.26 -7.44 -19.45
N ARG A 146 2.32 -7.64 -18.53
CA ARG A 146 2.65 -7.80 -17.11
C ARG A 146 3.60 -8.97 -16.85
N LYS A 147 3.46 -10.07 -17.58
CA LYS A 147 4.38 -11.22 -17.48
C LYS A 147 5.80 -10.88 -17.95
N VAL A 148 5.94 -10.07 -19.01
CA VAL A 148 7.25 -9.72 -19.60
C VAL A 148 7.93 -8.60 -18.82
N VAL A 149 7.19 -7.60 -18.35
CA VAL A 149 7.72 -6.46 -17.58
C VAL A 149 8.27 -6.92 -16.22
N GLU A 150 7.67 -7.94 -15.60
CA GLU A 150 8.09 -8.54 -14.33
C GLU A 150 8.33 -7.51 -13.20
N GLY A 151 7.55 -6.42 -13.16
CA GLY A 151 7.58 -5.45 -12.08
C GLY A 151 7.05 -6.01 -10.75
N GLY A 152 7.01 -5.19 -9.70
CA GLY A 152 6.58 -5.60 -8.35
C GLY A 152 5.31 -6.45 -8.30
N PRO A 153 4.20 -6.07 -8.99
CA PRO A 153 2.96 -6.84 -8.98
C PRO A 153 2.95 -8.01 -10.01
N GLY A 154 4.03 -8.25 -10.74
CA GLY A 154 4.13 -9.32 -11.75
C GLY A 154 3.86 -10.72 -11.21
N TYR A 155 4.14 -10.97 -9.92
CA TYR A 155 3.89 -12.26 -9.27
C TYR A 155 2.41 -12.69 -9.35
N MET A 156 1.47 -11.75 -9.44
CA MET A 156 0.03 -12.03 -9.49
C MET A 156 -0.39 -12.80 -10.77
N VAL A 157 0.40 -12.68 -11.85
CA VAL A 157 0.16 -13.40 -13.11
C VAL A 157 1.18 -14.49 -13.38
N LYS A 158 2.16 -14.71 -12.50
CA LYS A 158 3.21 -15.71 -12.69
C LYS A 158 2.66 -17.13 -12.84
N GLY A 159 1.55 -17.45 -12.15
CA GLY A 159 0.85 -18.72 -12.26
C GLY A 159 -0.10 -18.85 -13.47
N VAL A 160 -0.17 -17.86 -14.36
CA VAL A 160 -1.02 -17.92 -15.57
C VAL A 160 -0.31 -18.72 -16.66
N ALA A 161 -0.86 -19.90 -17.01
CA ALA A 161 -0.34 -20.74 -18.10
C ALA A 161 -0.65 -20.11 -19.46
N SER A 162 -1.90 -19.69 -19.69
CA SER A 162 -2.35 -19.10 -20.94
C SER A 162 -3.53 -18.17 -20.74
N THR A 163 -3.75 -17.31 -21.72
CA THR A 163 -4.95 -16.50 -21.85
C THR A 163 -5.59 -16.70 -23.22
N ALA A 164 -6.90 -16.53 -23.35
CA ALA A 164 -7.60 -16.63 -24.61
C ALA A 164 -8.71 -15.57 -24.73
N ALA A 165 -8.93 -15.12 -25.96
CA ALA A 165 -9.97 -14.19 -26.37
C ALA A 165 -10.86 -14.85 -27.44
N PRO A 166 -11.77 -15.77 -27.09
CA PRO A 166 -12.57 -16.51 -28.07
C PRO A 166 -13.54 -15.61 -28.83
N ASN A 167 -13.89 -14.47 -28.28
CA ASN A 167 -14.66 -13.39 -28.91
C ASN A 167 -14.36 -12.07 -28.18
N PRO A 168 -14.76 -10.90 -28.71
CA PRO A 168 -14.41 -9.60 -28.13
C PRO A 168 -14.87 -9.36 -26.69
N THR A 169 -15.88 -10.10 -26.21
CA THR A 169 -16.47 -9.91 -24.87
C THR A 169 -16.20 -11.07 -23.91
N THR A 170 -15.43 -12.07 -24.32
CA THR A 170 -15.08 -13.21 -23.43
C THR A 170 -13.58 -13.33 -23.29
N PHE A 171 -13.08 -13.16 -22.08
CA PHE A 171 -11.67 -13.33 -21.73
C PHE A 171 -11.50 -14.54 -20.83
N VAL A 172 -10.56 -15.41 -21.15
CA VAL A 172 -10.30 -16.65 -20.42
C VAL A 172 -8.86 -16.67 -19.91
N VAL A 173 -8.68 -17.02 -18.63
CA VAL A 173 -7.38 -17.22 -18.00
C VAL A 173 -7.29 -18.66 -17.55
N THR A 174 -6.22 -19.36 -17.95
CA THR A 174 -5.91 -20.73 -17.47
C THR A 174 -4.64 -20.66 -16.63
N LEU A 175 -4.67 -21.26 -15.44
CA LEU A 175 -3.55 -21.30 -14.50
C LEU A 175 -2.72 -22.56 -14.69
N THR A 176 -1.44 -22.53 -14.28
CA THR A 176 -0.54 -23.69 -14.23
C THR A 176 -0.91 -24.65 -13.12
N GLU A 177 -1.43 -24.12 -12.01
CA GLU A 177 -1.84 -24.86 -10.81
C GLU A 177 -3.14 -24.27 -10.28
N PRO A 178 -4.00 -25.07 -9.61
CA PRO A 178 -5.21 -24.57 -8.98
C PRO A 178 -4.93 -23.44 -7.99
N ASN A 179 -5.72 -22.36 -8.04
CA ASN A 179 -5.56 -21.25 -7.12
C ASN A 179 -6.89 -20.53 -6.85
N ASN A 180 -7.57 -20.84 -5.75
CA ASN A 180 -8.83 -20.19 -5.38
C ASN A 180 -8.66 -18.73 -4.92
N ALA A 181 -7.42 -18.30 -4.64
CA ALA A 181 -7.11 -16.91 -4.32
C ALA A 181 -6.91 -16.03 -5.57
N PHE A 182 -6.85 -16.59 -6.77
CA PHE A 182 -6.53 -15.84 -7.99
C PHE A 182 -7.51 -14.71 -8.26
N ILE A 183 -8.82 -14.90 -8.00
CA ILE A 183 -9.82 -13.83 -8.17
C ILE A 183 -9.54 -12.63 -7.26
N HIS A 184 -8.94 -12.83 -6.08
CA HIS A 184 -8.54 -11.77 -5.18
C HIS A 184 -7.37 -10.94 -5.74
N TYR A 185 -6.44 -11.55 -6.49
CA TYR A 185 -5.40 -10.79 -7.22
C TYR A 185 -5.99 -9.85 -8.27
N LEU A 186 -7.11 -10.26 -8.89
CA LEU A 186 -7.79 -9.44 -9.92
C LEU A 186 -8.64 -8.31 -9.33
N ALA A 187 -8.86 -8.31 -8.01
CA ALA A 187 -9.65 -7.31 -7.29
C ALA A 187 -8.82 -6.38 -6.39
N CYS A 188 -7.56 -6.70 -6.13
CA CYS A 188 -6.71 -5.96 -5.20
C CYS A 188 -6.21 -4.62 -5.79
N PRO A 189 -5.63 -3.73 -4.98
CA PRO A 189 -5.14 -2.43 -5.46
C PRO A 189 -4.07 -2.51 -6.56
N PHE A 190 -3.23 -3.55 -6.54
CA PHE A 190 -2.17 -3.81 -7.54
C PHE A 190 -2.60 -4.77 -8.65
N LYS A 191 -3.89 -4.95 -8.83
CA LYS A 191 -4.50 -5.84 -9.82
C LYS A 191 -3.90 -5.74 -11.20
N PRO A 192 -3.87 -6.81 -12.00
CA PRO A 192 -3.72 -6.71 -13.44
C PRO A 192 -4.78 -5.78 -14.01
N ALA A 193 -4.35 -4.73 -14.71
CA ALA A 193 -5.21 -3.71 -15.26
C ALA A 193 -5.28 -3.82 -16.80
N ALA A 194 -6.35 -3.31 -17.38
CA ALA A 194 -6.43 -3.10 -18.82
C ALA A 194 -5.50 -1.93 -19.21
N VAL A 195 -4.61 -2.16 -20.16
CA VAL A 195 -3.68 -1.17 -20.71
C VAL A 195 -3.84 -1.14 -22.22
N SER A 196 -3.98 0.06 -22.83
CA SER A 196 -4.22 0.18 -24.26
C SER A 196 -3.07 -0.39 -25.10
N PRO A 197 -3.31 -1.45 -25.88
CA PRO A 197 -2.29 -1.96 -26.80
C PRO A 197 -1.88 -0.96 -27.88
N THR A 198 -2.80 -0.08 -28.28
CA THR A 198 -2.56 0.96 -29.28
C THR A 198 -1.61 2.02 -28.73
N ALA A 199 -1.88 2.54 -27.52
CA ALA A 199 -1.00 3.51 -26.87
C ALA A 199 0.40 2.91 -26.61
N LEU A 200 0.46 1.65 -26.13
CA LEU A 200 1.74 0.95 -25.92
C LEU A 200 2.55 0.82 -27.22
N SER A 201 1.90 0.34 -28.31
CA SER A 201 2.58 0.15 -29.59
C SER A 201 3.06 1.47 -30.22
N ALA A 202 2.32 2.58 -29.99
CA ALA A 202 2.69 3.89 -30.53
C ALA A 202 3.87 4.53 -29.79
N ASN A 203 4.12 4.13 -28.53
CA ASN A 203 5.08 4.78 -27.64
C ASN A 203 6.23 3.87 -27.14
N ALA A 204 6.25 2.60 -27.57
CA ALA A 204 7.34 1.70 -27.23
C ALA A 204 8.64 2.10 -27.95
N ILE A 205 9.77 2.01 -27.23
CA ILE A 205 11.11 2.26 -27.74
C ILE A 205 11.88 0.93 -27.72
N GLY A 206 12.05 0.32 -28.90
CA GLY A 206 12.62 -1.03 -28.97
C GLY A 206 11.73 -2.04 -28.25
N ASP A 207 12.32 -2.83 -27.35
CA ASP A 207 11.64 -3.86 -26.57
C ASP A 207 11.24 -3.40 -25.16
N ASP A 208 11.09 -2.07 -24.93
CA ASP A 208 10.80 -1.53 -23.60
C ASP A 208 9.32 -1.66 -23.17
N HIS A 209 8.45 -2.19 -24.02
CA HIS A 209 7.01 -2.31 -23.76
C HIS A 209 6.35 -0.99 -23.31
N ALA A 210 6.84 0.15 -23.83
CA ALA A 210 6.46 1.51 -23.49
C ALA A 210 6.72 1.92 -22.03
N GLN A 211 7.64 1.24 -21.32
CA GLN A 211 7.96 1.55 -19.92
C GLN A 211 8.47 2.99 -19.77
N GLN A 212 9.34 3.47 -20.69
CA GLN A 212 9.84 4.84 -20.62
C GLN A 212 8.72 5.87 -20.78
N TRP A 213 7.77 5.65 -21.68
CA TRP A 213 6.63 6.57 -21.88
C TRP A 213 5.70 6.56 -20.66
N LEU A 214 5.42 5.37 -20.09
CA LEU A 214 4.58 5.19 -18.90
C LEU A 214 5.24 5.70 -17.60
N THR A 215 6.45 6.25 -17.63
CA THR A 215 7.01 6.95 -16.44
C THR A 215 6.23 8.21 -16.06
N THR A 216 5.50 8.80 -17.01
CA THR A 216 4.78 10.08 -16.82
C THR A 216 3.39 10.10 -17.45
N HIS A 217 3.00 9.04 -18.16
CA HIS A 217 1.73 8.93 -18.89
C HIS A 217 0.94 7.72 -18.40
N ASP A 218 -0.32 7.66 -18.79
CA ASP A 218 -1.18 6.50 -18.58
C ASP A 218 -1.77 5.99 -19.90
N ALA A 219 -2.24 4.75 -19.88
CA ALA A 219 -2.92 4.10 -21.00
C ALA A 219 -4.13 3.27 -20.49
N GLY A 220 -4.80 3.75 -19.46
CA GLY A 220 -5.84 3.02 -18.75
C GLY A 220 -7.25 3.28 -19.24
N THR A 221 -8.22 2.97 -18.38
CA THR A 221 -9.67 3.04 -18.61
C THR A 221 -10.40 3.82 -17.52
N GLY A 222 -9.68 4.26 -16.50
CA GLY A 222 -10.24 4.81 -15.28
C GLY A 222 -10.98 6.13 -15.46
N PRO A 223 -11.62 6.63 -14.39
CA PRO A 223 -12.40 7.88 -14.42
C PRO A 223 -11.55 9.14 -14.64
N TYR A 224 -10.22 9.04 -14.52
CA TYR A 224 -9.28 10.15 -14.73
C TYR A 224 -8.13 9.75 -15.63
N THR A 225 -7.58 10.73 -16.35
CA THR A 225 -6.35 10.66 -17.16
C THR A 225 -5.26 11.51 -16.51
N ILE A 226 -3.99 11.17 -16.70
CA ILE A 226 -2.86 12.00 -16.27
C ILE A 226 -2.67 13.14 -17.26
N LYS A 227 -2.85 14.39 -16.78
CA LYS A 227 -2.61 15.61 -17.57
C LYS A 227 -1.18 16.11 -17.41
N GLU A 228 -0.66 16.06 -16.20
CA GLU A 228 0.71 16.45 -15.86
C GLU A 228 1.28 15.50 -14.83
N PHE A 229 2.54 15.14 -15.00
CA PHE A 229 3.30 14.35 -14.05
C PHE A 229 4.69 15.00 -13.88
N VAL A 230 4.85 15.77 -12.81
CA VAL A 230 6.08 16.54 -12.54
C VAL A 230 6.71 16.00 -11.25
N THR A 231 7.66 15.07 -11.42
CA THR A 231 8.41 14.45 -10.32
C THR A 231 9.01 15.51 -9.37
N GLY A 232 8.89 15.28 -8.08
CA GLY A 232 9.34 16.18 -7.03
C GLY A 232 8.44 17.39 -6.80
N SER A 233 7.32 17.51 -7.51
CA SER A 233 6.45 18.68 -7.44
C SER A 233 4.96 18.31 -7.34
N HIS A 234 4.38 17.80 -8.40
CA HIS A 234 2.94 17.56 -8.45
C HIS A 234 2.49 16.65 -9.58
N TYR A 235 1.24 16.16 -9.44
CA TYR A 235 0.50 15.43 -10.48
C TYR A 235 -0.86 16.07 -10.67
N THR A 236 -1.30 16.21 -11.93
CA THR A 236 -2.63 16.73 -12.28
C THR A 236 -3.39 15.67 -13.07
N LEU A 237 -4.57 15.32 -12.59
CA LEU A 237 -5.50 14.43 -13.26
C LEU A 237 -6.68 15.23 -13.80
N GLU A 238 -7.18 14.85 -14.99
CA GLU A 238 -8.42 15.37 -15.58
C GLU A 238 -9.45 14.24 -15.72
N ALA A 239 -10.72 14.54 -15.43
CA ALA A 239 -11.80 13.58 -15.59
C ALA A 239 -11.91 13.11 -17.05
N PHE A 240 -11.98 11.80 -17.26
CA PHE A 240 -12.11 11.22 -18.59
C PHE A 240 -13.53 11.42 -19.13
N PRO A 241 -13.73 12.18 -20.23
CA PRO A 241 -15.08 12.49 -20.74
C PRO A 241 -15.87 11.25 -21.18
N ASP A 242 -15.19 10.22 -21.70
CA ASP A 242 -15.78 8.98 -22.20
C ASP A 242 -15.81 7.85 -21.17
N TYR A 243 -15.58 8.16 -19.87
CA TYR A 243 -15.63 7.16 -18.81
C TYR A 243 -17.01 6.44 -18.81
N TRP A 244 -16.97 5.13 -18.74
CA TRP A 244 -18.15 4.27 -18.83
C TRP A 244 -19.06 4.29 -17.59
N GLY A 245 -18.49 4.63 -16.42
CA GLY A 245 -19.20 4.72 -15.13
C GLY A 245 -19.74 6.12 -14.83
N ASP A 246 -20.06 6.36 -13.56
CA ASP A 246 -20.52 7.67 -13.08
C ASP A 246 -19.41 8.72 -13.25
N LYS A 247 -19.79 9.89 -13.74
CA LYS A 247 -18.83 10.99 -13.93
C LYS A 247 -18.35 11.53 -12.59
N PRO A 248 -17.05 11.73 -12.41
CA PRO A 248 -16.51 12.34 -11.19
C PRO A 248 -17.07 13.74 -10.95
N THR A 249 -17.31 14.10 -9.68
CA THR A 249 -17.71 15.46 -9.30
C THR A 249 -16.57 16.47 -9.54
N PHE A 250 -15.35 16.08 -9.19
CA PHE A 250 -14.16 16.91 -9.45
C PHE A 250 -13.65 16.63 -10.85
N GLN A 251 -13.62 17.65 -11.72
CA GLN A 251 -13.10 17.52 -13.08
C GLN A 251 -11.58 17.51 -13.11
N THR A 252 -10.95 18.09 -12.08
CA THR A 252 -9.48 18.10 -11.92
C THR A 252 -9.13 17.61 -10.52
N VAL A 253 -8.09 16.79 -10.41
CA VAL A 253 -7.44 16.45 -9.15
C VAL A 253 -6.01 16.93 -9.21
N ARG A 254 -5.63 17.79 -8.27
CA ARG A 254 -4.27 18.28 -8.09
C ARG A 254 -3.65 17.64 -6.87
N ILE A 255 -2.57 16.90 -7.08
CA ILE A 255 -1.82 16.20 -6.05
C ILE A 255 -0.47 16.90 -5.91
N GLU A 256 -0.20 17.49 -4.74
CA GLU A 256 1.05 18.19 -4.45
C GLU A 256 2.00 17.29 -3.66
N VAL A 257 3.27 17.17 -4.10
CA VAL A 257 4.27 16.45 -3.32
C VAL A 257 4.71 17.34 -2.16
N THR A 258 4.19 17.06 -0.97
CA THR A 258 4.38 17.87 0.25
C THR A 258 4.84 16.98 1.41
N PRO A 259 6.14 16.67 1.55
CA PRO A 259 6.65 15.76 2.58
C PRO A 259 6.48 16.27 4.02
N SER A 260 6.42 17.58 4.20
CA SER A 260 6.29 18.20 5.52
C SER A 260 4.85 18.21 6.01
N ILE A 261 4.55 17.45 7.06
CA ILE A 261 3.23 17.44 7.72
C ILE A 261 2.85 18.85 8.22
N ALA A 262 3.81 19.62 8.73
CA ALA A 262 3.55 21.00 9.15
C ALA A 262 3.09 21.88 7.97
N ASN A 263 3.68 21.71 6.78
CA ASN A 263 3.25 22.42 5.57
C ASN A 263 1.87 21.92 5.09
N GLN A 264 1.62 20.60 5.13
CA GLN A 264 0.28 20.06 4.80
C GLN A 264 -0.79 20.65 5.74
N LYS A 265 -0.49 20.71 7.05
CA LYS A 265 -1.38 21.31 8.05
C LYS A 265 -1.67 22.77 7.74
N LEU A 266 -0.61 23.56 7.48
CA LEU A 266 -0.77 24.98 7.13
C LEU A 266 -1.61 25.19 5.86
N GLN A 267 -1.39 24.37 4.84
CA GLN A 267 -2.16 24.43 3.59
C GLN A 267 -3.61 23.98 3.79
N LEU A 268 -3.84 22.94 4.59
CA LEU A 268 -5.17 22.45 4.92
C LEU A 268 -5.95 23.51 5.71
N ASP A 269 -5.36 24.09 6.75
CA ASP A 269 -5.97 25.16 7.56
C ASP A 269 -6.22 26.44 6.73
N GLY A 270 -5.37 26.73 5.75
CA GLY A 270 -5.48 27.88 4.84
C GLY A 270 -6.34 27.66 3.60
N GLY A 271 -6.93 26.47 3.41
CA GLY A 271 -7.73 26.13 2.22
C GLY A 271 -6.91 25.90 0.94
N GLY A 272 -5.61 25.71 1.04
CA GLY A 272 -4.73 25.32 -0.07
C GLY A 272 -4.87 23.83 -0.43
N LEU A 273 -5.24 23.00 0.54
CA LEU A 273 -5.62 21.60 0.37
C LEU A 273 -7.09 21.41 0.75
N ASP A 274 -7.77 20.51 0.09
CA ASP A 274 -9.14 20.12 0.39
C ASP A 274 -9.20 18.94 1.38
N LEU A 275 -8.18 18.08 1.37
CA LEU A 275 -8.03 16.93 2.27
C LEU A 275 -6.56 16.52 2.43
N ALA A 276 -6.29 15.72 3.47
CA ALA A 276 -5.04 14.99 3.68
C ALA A 276 -5.34 13.59 4.22
N THR A 277 -4.57 12.58 3.78
CA THR A 277 -4.88 11.17 4.04
C THR A 277 -3.86 10.44 4.89
N LYS A 278 -2.72 11.06 5.24
CA LYS A 278 -1.57 10.31 5.78
C LYS A 278 -0.64 11.20 6.61
N GLY A 279 0.03 10.57 7.58
CA GLY A 279 1.20 11.13 8.25
C GLY A 279 0.92 12.07 9.43
N PHE A 280 -0.32 12.50 9.65
CA PHE A 280 -0.65 13.37 10.78
C PHE A 280 -0.44 12.64 12.12
N PRO A 281 0.26 13.26 13.08
CA PRO A 281 0.36 12.75 14.44
C PRO A 281 -1.02 12.66 15.10
N VAL A 282 -1.21 11.68 15.98
CA VAL A 282 -2.48 11.47 16.70
C VAL A 282 -3.00 12.74 17.39
N PRO A 283 -2.16 13.55 18.08
CA PRO A 283 -2.63 14.80 18.68
C PRO A 283 -3.20 15.80 17.67
N ASP A 284 -2.62 15.91 16.47
CA ASP A 284 -3.14 16.78 15.41
C ASP A 284 -4.48 16.27 14.87
N ILE A 285 -4.62 14.95 14.65
CA ILE A 285 -5.90 14.35 14.25
C ILE A 285 -6.99 14.65 15.28
N LEU A 286 -6.68 14.48 16.57
CA LEU A 286 -7.63 14.76 17.65
C LEU A 286 -8.00 16.24 17.74
N ALA A 287 -7.07 17.15 17.43
CA ALA A 287 -7.35 18.59 17.36
C ALA A 287 -8.35 18.92 16.24
N TYR A 288 -8.20 18.30 15.06
CA TYR A 288 -9.17 18.46 13.97
C TYR A 288 -10.55 17.87 14.29
N LYS A 289 -10.62 16.80 15.09
CA LYS A 289 -11.89 16.18 15.48
C LYS A 289 -12.84 17.16 16.22
N GLY A 290 -12.29 18.14 16.92
CA GLY A 290 -13.07 19.20 17.60
C GLY A 290 -13.41 20.41 16.73
N ASN A 291 -12.89 20.50 15.51
CA ASN A 291 -13.06 21.65 14.62
C ASN A 291 -14.24 21.41 13.65
N PRO A 292 -15.33 22.22 13.71
CA PRO A 292 -16.53 22.01 12.89
C PRO A 292 -16.32 22.27 11.38
N GLU A 293 -15.19 22.85 10.98
CA GLU A 293 -14.86 23.07 9.57
C GLU A 293 -14.28 21.83 8.90
N PHE A 294 -13.94 20.80 9.68
CA PHE A 294 -13.32 19.57 9.18
C PHE A 294 -14.12 18.33 9.51
N THR A 295 -13.97 17.31 8.69
CA THR A 295 -14.47 15.95 8.91
C THR A 295 -13.27 15.01 9.00
N ILE A 296 -13.31 14.11 9.99
CA ILE A 296 -12.34 13.02 10.14
C ILE A 296 -13.02 11.71 9.79
N THR A 297 -12.49 11.02 8.81
CA THR A 297 -12.95 9.69 8.42
C THR A 297 -11.84 8.68 8.69
N ASN A 298 -12.16 7.63 9.45
CA ASN A 298 -11.27 6.51 9.71
C ASN A 298 -11.78 5.27 8.97
N THR A 299 -10.92 4.65 8.18
CA THR A 299 -11.23 3.39 7.51
C THR A 299 -10.23 2.32 7.95
N ALA A 300 -10.71 1.10 8.21
CA ALA A 300 -9.86 -0.03 8.55
C ALA A 300 -9.49 -0.79 7.27
N GLY A 301 -8.18 -1.02 7.08
CA GLY A 301 -7.66 -1.86 6.00
C GLY A 301 -7.58 -3.34 6.35
N GLY A 302 -6.89 -4.09 5.52
CA GLY A 302 -6.56 -5.52 5.72
C GLY A 302 -5.12 -5.77 6.19
N ILE A 303 -4.35 -4.70 6.46
CA ILE A 303 -2.96 -4.80 6.93
C ILE A 303 -2.90 -4.33 8.39
N GLY A 304 -2.32 -5.17 9.24
CA GLY A 304 -2.06 -4.85 10.65
C GLY A 304 -0.61 -4.49 10.92
N ASP A 305 -0.33 -3.96 12.11
CA ASP A 305 1.00 -3.92 12.70
C ASP A 305 1.22 -5.13 13.61
N ALA A 306 2.40 -5.71 13.56
CA ALA A 306 2.77 -6.85 14.41
C ALA A 306 4.22 -6.76 14.87
N ILE A 307 4.51 -7.42 15.99
CA ILE A 307 5.87 -7.73 16.44
C ILE A 307 6.26 -9.06 15.78
N TYR A 308 7.40 -9.07 15.11
CA TYR A 308 8.06 -10.23 14.56
C TYR A 308 9.16 -10.68 15.52
N LEU A 309 9.28 -11.99 15.75
CA LEU A 309 10.32 -12.59 16.59
C LEU A 309 11.28 -13.40 15.73
N ASN A 310 12.59 -13.20 15.88
CA ASN A 310 13.61 -13.90 15.10
C ASN A 310 13.79 -15.34 15.59
N GLN A 311 12.93 -16.25 15.10
CA GLN A 311 12.99 -17.67 15.45
C GLN A 311 14.18 -18.40 14.81
N SER A 312 14.88 -17.78 13.84
CA SER A 312 15.97 -18.43 13.11
C SER A 312 17.33 -18.31 13.79
N ALA A 313 17.48 -17.40 14.77
CA ALA A 313 18.73 -17.21 15.52
C ALA A 313 18.50 -16.53 16.88
N GLY A 314 19.58 -16.40 17.66
CA GLY A 314 19.59 -15.64 18.89
C GLY A 314 18.73 -16.24 20.01
N ILE A 315 18.30 -15.38 20.92
CA ILE A 315 17.53 -15.80 22.10
C ILE A 315 16.12 -16.30 21.72
N PHE A 316 15.55 -15.81 20.62
CA PHE A 316 14.23 -16.21 20.15
C PHE A 316 14.22 -17.46 19.26
N ALA A 317 15.34 -18.16 19.09
CA ALA A 317 15.34 -19.54 18.64
C ALA A 317 14.58 -20.44 19.64
N ASP A 318 14.56 -20.07 20.93
CA ASP A 318 13.78 -20.75 21.98
C ASP A 318 12.28 -20.38 21.87
N LYS A 319 11.47 -21.36 21.47
CA LYS A 319 10.01 -21.26 21.39
C LYS A 319 9.36 -20.88 22.73
N ALA A 320 9.88 -21.40 23.86
CA ALA A 320 9.31 -21.11 25.17
C ALA A 320 9.46 -19.61 25.51
N LEU A 321 10.61 -19.00 25.15
CA LEU A 321 10.80 -17.56 25.32
C LEU A 321 9.88 -16.75 24.41
N ARG A 322 9.69 -17.15 23.13
CA ARG A 322 8.74 -16.47 22.24
C ARG A 322 7.31 -16.51 22.81
N THR A 323 6.89 -17.66 23.31
CA THR A 323 5.58 -17.84 23.96
C THR A 323 5.45 -16.97 25.22
N ALA A 324 6.53 -16.85 26.00
CA ALA A 324 6.53 -15.98 27.18
C ALA A 324 6.39 -14.49 26.80
N VAL A 325 7.03 -14.05 25.72
CA VAL A 325 6.87 -12.68 25.20
C VAL A 325 5.44 -12.47 24.68
N LEU A 326 4.89 -13.40 23.91
CA LEU A 326 3.50 -13.35 23.42
C LEU A 326 2.49 -13.16 24.56
N ASN A 327 2.69 -13.87 25.67
CA ASN A 327 1.80 -13.82 26.83
C ASN A 327 2.18 -12.73 27.85
N GLY A 328 3.40 -12.20 27.80
CA GLY A 328 3.91 -11.24 28.79
C GLY A 328 3.75 -9.78 28.39
N VAL A 329 3.58 -9.49 27.10
CA VAL A 329 3.45 -8.12 26.57
C VAL A 329 1.99 -7.65 26.60
N ASP A 330 1.75 -6.50 27.23
CA ASP A 330 0.44 -5.83 27.21
C ASP A 330 0.23 -5.04 25.92
N ARG A 331 -0.20 -5.74 24.88
CA ARG A 331 -0.54 -5.17 23.56
C ARG A 331 -1.64 -4.11 23.66
N THR A 332 -2.60 -4.31 24.56
CA THR A 332 -3.74 -3.41 24.72
C THR A 332 -3.30 -2.04 25.17
N SER A 333 -2.43 -1.98 26.19
CA SER A 333 -1.86 -0.73 26.69
C SER A 333 -0.98 -0.04 25.64
N ILE A 334 -0.13 -0.80 24.93
CA ILE A 334 0.73 -0.26 23.86
C ILE A 334 -0.12 0.42 22.79
N VAL A 335 -1.11 -0.28 22.27
CA VAL A 335 -1.95 0.22 21.16
C VAL A 335 -2.80 1.41 21.61
N ALA A 336 -3.46 1.31 22.77
CA ALA A 336 -4.31 2.37 23.29
C ALA A 336 -3.53 3.68 23.52
N THR A 337 -2.29 3.58 24.01
CA THR A 337 -1.42 4.73 24.26
C THR A 337 -0.92 5.34 22.95
N ALA A 338 -0.37 4.52 22.05
CA ALA A 338 0.22 5.02 20.80
C ALA A 338 -0.82 5.64 19.85
N TRP A 339 -2.04 5.11 19.84
CA TRP A 339 -3.10 5.58 18.97
C TRP A 339 -4.14 6.49 19.66
N GLY A 340 -3.94 6.83 20.96
CA GLY A 340 -4.86 7.71 21.69
C GLY A 340 -6.32 7.21 21.68
N GLY A 341 -6.53 5.90 21.62
CA GLY A 341 -7.85 5.28 21.56
C GLY A 341 -8.52 5.29 20.16
N MET A 342 -7.79 5.67 19.09
CA MET A 342 -8.34 5.66 17.72
C MET A 342 -8.48 4.25 17.14
N THR A 343 -7.72 3.29 17.65
CA THR A 343 -7.82 1.86 17.33
C THR A 343 -7.61 1.03 18.60
N THR A 344 -7.88 -0.27 18.51
CA THR A 344 -7.72 -1.23 19.61
C THR A 344 -6.77 -2.35 19.24
N ALA A 345 -6.24 -3.05 20.23
CA ALA A 345 -5.45 -4.24 20.00
C ALA A 345 -6.28 -5.29 19.23
N GLN A 346 -5.66 -5.90 18.25
CA GLN A 346 -6.29 -6.88 17.36
C GLN A 346 -6.67 -8.14 18.14
N PRO A 347 -7.96 -8.59 18.10
CA PRO A 347 -8.43 -9.72 18.91
C PRO A 347 -7.97 -11.08 18.37
N GLY A 348 -7.73 -11.19 17.06
CA GLY A 348 -7.23 -12.37 16.37
C GLY A 348 -5.83 -12.17 15.80
N MET A 349 -5.28 -13.20 15.16
CA MET A 349 -3.97 -13.12 14.50
C MET A 349 -4.00 -12.18 13.29
N PHE A 350 -5.10 -12.14 12.54
CA PHE A 350 -5.26 -11.32 11.34
C PHE A 350 -6.41 -10.32 11.51
N PRO A 351 -6.46 -9.24 10.69
CA PRO A 351 -7.62 -8.37 10.64
C PRO A 351 -8.91 -9.14 10.39
N ASP A 352 -10.00 -8.75 11.03
CA ASP A 352 -11.31 -9.42 10.99
C ASP A 352 -11.87 -9.60 9.57
N LYS A 353 -11.59 -8.65 8.69
CA LYS A 353 -11.96 -8.75 7.26
C LYS A 353 -11.17 -9.80 6.48
N CYS A 354 -9.99 -10.18 6.97
CA CYS A 354 -9.17 -11.23 6.36
C CYS A 354 -9.53 -12.60 6.89
N PHE A 355 -9.79 -12.68 8.21
CA PHE A 355 -10.10 -13.93 8.87
C PHE A 355 -10.86 -13.69 10.18
N PRO A 356 -11.96 -14.42 10.44
CA PRO A 356 -12.74 -14.26 11.68
C PRO A 356 -11.88 -14.45 12.93
N PRO A 357 -11.82 -13.49 13.85
CA PRO A 357 -10.93 -13.54 15.02
C PRO A 357 -11.29 -14.68 15.99
N GLU A 358 -12.53 -15.13 16.03
CA GLU A 358 -12.98 -16.25 16.85
C GLU A 358 -12.39 -17.61 16.40
N LEU A 359 -11.93 -17.71 15.16
CA LEU A 359 -11.30 -18.93 14.65
C LEU A 359 -9.81 -19.04 15.06
N ALA A 360 -9.18 -17.92 15.39
CA ALA A 360 -7.79 -17.86 15.84
C ALA A 360 -7.58 -16.71 16.84
N PRO A 361 -8.20 -16.77 18.02
CA PRO A 361 -8.14 -15.71 19.00
C PRO A 361 -6.72 -15.60 19.57
N MET A 362 -6.30 -14.36 19.85
CA MET A 362 -5.08 -14.10 20.56
C MET A 362 -5.27 -14.22 22.08
N PRO A 363 -4.21 -14.58 22.83
CA PRO A 363 -4.26 -14.57 24.29
C PRO A 363 -4.68 -13.21 24.83
N THR A 364 -5.67 -13.19 25.72
CA THR A 364 -6.17 -11.97 26.40
C THR A 364 -5.62 -11.80 27.80
N LYS A 365 -5.18 -12.91 28.42
CA LYS A 365 -4.56 -12.88 29.75
C LYS A 365 -3.05 -12.72 29.60
N ILE A 366 -2.54 -11.62 30.12
CA ILE A 366 -1.09 -11.35 30.15
C ILE A 366 -0.47 -11.92 31.44
N ASP A 367 0.77 -12.42 31.33
CA ASP A 367 1.58 -12.93 32.44
C ASP A 367 3.00 -12.34 32.39
N PRO A 368 3.17 -11.05 32.76
CA PRO A 368 4.48 -10.41 32.75
C PRO A 368 5.43 -11.01 33.79
N GLN A 369 4.91 -11.67 34.83
CA GLN A 369 5.75 -12.31 35.85
C GLN A 369 6.42 -13.59 35.32
N ALA A 370 5.71 -14.39 34.51
CA ALA A 370 6.31 -15.53 33.83
C ALA A 370 7.43 -15.08 32.87
N LEU A 371 7.21 -13.99 32.10
CA LEU A 371 8.24 -13.40 31.26
C LEU A 371 9.48 -12.96 32.08
N LYS A 372 9.29 -12.22 33.16
CA LYS A 372 10.39 -11.81 34.07
C LYS A 372 11.20 -13.00 34.56
N THR A 373 10.53 -14.07 34.97
CA THR A 373 11.18 -15.29 35.47
C THR A 373 12.04 -15.93 34.38
N MET A 374 11.54 -16.02 33.16
CA MET A 374 12.31 -16.57 32.03
C MET A 374 13.53 -15.69 31.69
N VAL A 375 13.32 -14.37 31.59
CA VAL A 375 14.40 -13.42 31.28
C VAL A 375 15.51 -13.45 32.35
N ALA A 376 15.13 -13.60 33.62
CA ALA A 376 16.11 -13.71 34.70
C ALA A 376 17.06 -14.90 34.53
N ALA A 377 16.62 -15.99 33.93
CA ALA A 377 17.39 -17.20 33.68
C ALA A 377 18.24 -17.16 32.38
N LEU A 378 18.08 -16.15 31.54
CA LEU A 378 18.85 -16.05 30.30
C LEU A 378 20.32 -15.74 30.55
N PRO A 379 21.24 -16.34 29.77
CA PRO A 379 22.68 -16.06 29.85
C PRO A 379 23.03 -14.67 29.32
N SER A 380 22.26 -14.15 28.38
CA SER A 380 22.34 -12.77 27.87
C SER A 380 20.94 -12.15 27.85
N LYS A 381 20.88 -10.89 28.28
CA LYS A 381 19.64 -10.11 28.32
C LYS A 381 19.60 -9.03 27.25
N LYS A 382 20.66 -8.94 26.42
CA LYS A 382 20.70 -7.98 25.32
C LYS A 382 19.67 -8.36 24.26
N LEU A 383 18.94 -7.35 23.78
CA LEU A 383 17.89 -7.50 22.80
C LEU A 383 17.93 -6.34 21.80
N ASP A 384 18.04 -6.66 20.52
CA ASP A 384 17.94 -5.69 19.42
C ASP A 384 16.49 -5.63 18.92
N LEU A 385 15.83 -4.50 19.16
CA LEU A 385 14.46 -4.20 18.69
C LEU A 385 14.53 -3.22 17.54
N ALA A 386 14.07 -3.61 16.36
CA ALA A 386 13.94 -2.74 15.22
C ALA A 386 12.50 -2.23 15.06
N CYS A 387 12.35 -1.00 14.56
CA CYS A 387 11.08 -0.40 14.19
C CYS A 387 11.14 0.02 12.73
N ALA A 388 10.27 -0.54 11.87
CA ALA A 388 10.17 -0.15 10.47
C ALA A 388 9.57 1.26 10.34
N VAL A 389 10.21 2.13 9.55
CA VAL A 389 9.88 3.57 9.46
C VAL A 389 8.55 3.88 8.78
N ASP A 390 8.05 2.99 7.92
CA ASP A 390 6.86 3.21 7.09
C ASP A 390 5.55 3.31 7.87
N GLY A 391 5.53 2.90 9.15
CA GLY A 391 4.38 3.02 10.04
C GLY A 391 4.20 4.39 10.71
N GLY A 392 5.12 5.32 10.50
CA GLY A 392 5.07 6.67 11.09
C GLY A 392 5.18 6.71 12.62
N ALA A 393 4.84 7.87 13.19
CA ALA A 393 4.98 8.13 14.63
C ALA A 393 4.26 7.15 15.56
N PRO A 394 3.02 6.67 15.27
CA PRO A 394 2.36 5.71 16.15
C PRO A 394 3.10 4.37 16.25
N ARG A 395 3.67 3.85 15.14
CA ARG A 395 4.46 2.60 15.18
C ARG A 395 5.75 2.80 15.98
N GLN A 396 6.42 3.92 15.83
CA GLN A 396 7.60 4.25 16.64
C GLN A 396 7.23 4.31 18.12
N GLN A 397 6.13 4.96 18.47
CA GLN A 397 5.65 5.03 19.86
C GLN A 397 5.30 3.63 20.41
N MET A 398 4.69 2.75 19.59
CA MET A 398 4.47 1.36 19.99
C MET A 398 5.80 0.63 20.28
N ALA A 399 6.86 0.89 19.50
CA ALA A 399 8.17 0.32 19.71
C ALA A 399 8.82 0.82 21.02
N GLU A 400 8.69 2.10 21.33
CA GLU A 400 9.19 2.70 22.59
C GLU A 400 8.44 2.13 23.81
N LEU A 401 7.13 1.96 23.72
CA LEU A 401 6.32 1.34 24.78
C LEU A 401 6.67 -0.15 24.96
N LEU A 402 6.90 -0.87 23.85
CA LEU A 402 7.37 -2.26 23.90
C LEU A 402 8.75 -2.34 24.53
N GLN A 403 9.69 -1.46 24.15
CA GLN A 403 11.01 -1.35 24.78
C GLN A 403 10.89 -1.19 26.29
N SER A 404 10.01 -0.31 26.77
CA SER A 404 9.78 -0.11 28.20
C SER A 404 9.29 -1.38 28.89
N GLN A 405 8.27 -2.06 28.34
CA GLN A 405 7.74 -3.31 28.93
C GLN A 405 8.77 -4.44 28.96
N LEU A 406 9.59 -4.57 27.91
CA LEU A 406 10.65 -5.57 27.84
C LEU A 406 11.80 -5.24 28.83
N SER A 407 12.14 -3.96 28.98
CA SER A 407 13.12 -3.51 29.99
C SER A 407 12.63 -3.78 31.42
N ASP A 408 11.34 -3.56 31.68
CA ASP A 408 10.71 -3.92 32.97
C ASP A 408 10.71 -5.43 33.20
N ALA A 409 10.68 -6.23 32.14
CA ALA A 409 10.84 -7.68 32.22
C ALA A 409 12.29 -8.11 32.47
N GLY A 410 13.27 -7.19 32.32
CA GLY A 410 14.69 -7.43 32.65
C GLY A 410 15.58 -7.56 31.42
N PHE A 411 15.12 -7.30 30.22
CA PHE A 411 15.97 -7.21 29.04
C PHE A 411 16.76 -5.89 29.00
N ASP A 412 17.92 -5.93 28.37
CA ASP A 412 18.73 -4.75 27.99
C ASP A 412 18.42 -4.45 26.51
N VAL A 413 17.40 -3.59 26.26
CA VAL A 413 16.80 -3.39 24.94
C VAL A 413 17.44 -2.20 24.24
N SER A 414 18.06 -2.43 23.09
CA SER A 414 18.40 -1.38 22.13
C SER A 414 17.29 -1.24 21.08
N LEU A 415 16.71 -0.04 20.98
CA LEU A 415 15.71 0.27 19.94
C LEU A 415 16.40 1.04 18.81
N ARG A 416 16.19 0.57 17.57
CA ARG A 416 16.64 1.28 16.37
C ARG A 416 15.53 1.40 15.33
N VAL A 417 15.58 2.47 14.57
CA VAL A 417 14.70 2.68 13.42
C VAL A 417 15.32 1.98 12.20
N MET A 418 14.52 1.21 11.46
CA MET A 418 14.95 0.44 10.30
C MET A 418 14.33 1.03 9.01
N PRO A 419 15.15 1.48 8.05
CA PRO A 419 14.67 1.89 6.73
C PRO A 419 14.00 0.74 5.97
N LEU A 420 13.05 1.07 5.10
CA LEU A 420 12.28 0.08 4.33
C LEU A 420 13.18 -0.83 3.47
N ALA A 421 14.21 -0.26 2.84
CA ALA A 421 15.17 -1.03 2.05
C ALA A 421 15.93 -2.07 2.90
N GLU A 422 16.34 -1.71 4.14
CA GLU A 422 16.98 -2.63 5.07
C GLU A 422 16.00 -3.73 5.51
N GLN A 423 14.73 -3.38 5.75
CA GLN A 423 13.70 -4.35 6.10
C GLN A 423 13.54 -5.43 5.03
N PHE A 424 13.45 -5.05 3.76
CA PHE A 424 13.33 -6.01 2.65
C PHE A 424 14.61 -6.80 2.40
N ASP A 425 15.77 -6.29 2.79
CA ASP A 425 17.04 -7.00 2.68
C ASP A 425 17.25 -8.03 3.81
N LEU A 426 16.43 -8.05 4.85
CA LEU A 426 16.60 -8.99 5.98
C LEU A 426 16.66 -10.46 5.54
N THR A 427 15.88 -10.85 4.53
CA THR A 427 15.90 -12.22 4.02
C THR A 427 17.25 -12.62 3.39
N ASN A 428 18.04 -11.66 2.92
CA ASN A 428 19.38 -11.86 2.37
C ASN A 428 20.48 -11.82 3.45
N GLN A 429 20.16 -11.32 4.67
CA GLN A 429 21.12 -11.27 5.76
C GLN A 429 21.25 -12.62 6.47
N PRO A 430 22.44 -12.98 6.98
CA PRO A 430 22.59 -14.11 7.87
C PRO A 430 21.69 -13.95 9.11
N PRO A 431 21.09 -15.05 9.62
CA PRO A 431 20.13 -14.99 10.74
C PRO A 431 20.63 -14.20 11.98
N GLU A 432 21.92 -14.32 12.30
CA GLU A 432 22.57 -13.68 13.45
C GLU A 432 22.82 -12.17 13.27
N ARG A 433 22.66 -11.64 12.07
CA ARG A 433 22.75 -10.20 11.77
C ARG A 433 21.40 -9.50 11.75
N ARG A 434 20.32 -10.30 11.78
CA ARG A 434 18.97 -9.75 11.84
C ARG A 434 18.67 -9.29 13.26
N PRO A 435 17.77 -8.31 13.46
CA PRO A 435 17.33 -7.94 14.80
C PRO A 435 16.69 -9.13 15.51
N ASP A 436 16.71 -9.13 16.84
CA ASP A 436 16.00 -10.15 17.64
C ASP A 436 14.48 -9.99 17.49
N MET A 437 14.01 -8.75 17.41
CA MET A 437 12.59 -8.39 17.23
C MET A 437 12.44 -7.25 16.24
N MET A 438 11.28 -7.19 15.60
CA MET A 438 10.92 -6.05 14.75
C MET A 438 9.42 -5.75 14.84
N ILE A 439 9.06 -4.45 14.93
CA ILE A 439 7.69 -4.01 14.67
C ILE A 439 7.60 -3.58 13.22
N ALA A 440 6.71 -4.24 12.47
CA ALA A 440 6.44 -3.96 11.06
C ALA A 440 4.98 -4.30 10.72
N TRP A 441 4.57 -3.96 9.50
CA TRP A 441 3.28 -4.39 8.99
C TRP A 441 3.20 -5.91 8.79
N LEU A 442 2.01 -6.46 8.97
CA LEU A 442 1.67 -7.86 8.70
C LEU A 442 0.41 -7.92 7.83
N GLY A 443 0.53 -8.47 6.65
CA GLY A 443 -0.55 -8.64 5.70
C GLY A 443 -0.03 -9.07 4.34
N GLY A 444 -0.93 -9.43 3.43
CA GLY A 444 -0.63 -9.67 2.01
C GLY A 444 -1.07 -8.47 1.17
N ASP A 445 -1.47 -8.72 -0.07
CA ASP A 445 -2.02 -7.69 -0.98
C ASP A 445 -3.53 -7.83 -1.17
N THR A 446 -4.14 -8.83 -0.55
CA THR A 446 -5.56 -9.15 -0.67
C THR A 446 -6.17 -9.56 0.66
N PHE A 447 -7.51 -9.58 0.74
CA PHE A 447 -8.20 -10.11 1.91
C PHE A 447 -8.14 -11.65 2.03
N HIS A 448 -7.58 -12.37 1.06
CA HIS A 448 -7.47 -13.83 1.14
C HIS A 448 -6.23 -14.23 1.94
N LEU A 449 -6.39 -15.10 2.95
CA LEU A 449 -5.30 -15.49 3.86
C LEU A 449 -4.11 -16.14 3.15
N ASP A 450 -4.34 -16.88 2.06
CA ASP A 450 -3.24 -17.47 1.29
C ASP A 450 -2.18 -16.45 0.94
N THR A 451 -2.59 -15.24 0.55
CA THR A 451 -1.65 -14.20 0.13
C THR A 451 -0.73 -13.77 1.27
N THR A 452 -1.24 -13.68 2.50
CA THR A 452 -0.42 -13.35 3.68
C THR A 452 0.52 -14.50 4.03
N PHE A 453 0.00 -15.73 4.12
CA PHE A 453 0.83 -16.89 4.46
C PHE A 453 1.90 -17.15 3.39
N ARG A 454 1.55 -17.03 2.11
CA ARG A 454 2.44 -17.30 0.98
C ARG A 454 3.65 -16.38 0.94
N ILE A 455 3.51 -15.11 1.32
CA ILE A 455 4.61 -14.15 1.29
C ILE A 455 5.34 -14.01 2.63
N ALA A 456 4.68 -14.30 3.77
CA ALA A 456 5.20 -14.00 5.10
C ALA A 456 5.55 -15.22 5.95
N ALA A 457 5.04 -16.43 5.63
CA ALA A 457 5.24 -17.63 6.45
C ALA A 457 5.61 -18.89 5.66
N ARG A 458 5.33 -18.98 4.36
CA ARG A 458 5.72 -20.15 3.56
C ARG A 458 7.24 -20.32 3.57
N THR A 459 7.71 -21.55 3.68
CA THR A 459 9.14 -21.89 3.62
C THR A 459 9.77 -21.33 2.34
N GLY A 460 10.86 -20.57 2.50
CA GLY A 460 11.59 -19.94 1.39
C GLY A 460 10.91 -18.71 0.77
N ALA A 461 9.80 -18.22 1.33
CA ALA A 461 9.17 -17.00 0.85
C ALA A 461 10.08 -15.77 1.09
N ALA A 462 10.09 -14.86 0.13
CA ALA A 462 10.81 -13.59 0.17
C ALA A 462 9.96 -12.54 -0.57
N PRO A 463 10.12 -11.25 -0.23
CA PRO A 463 11.01 -10.67 0.78
C PRO A 463 10.39 -10.49 2.18
N VAL A 464 9.15 -10.95 2.43
CA VAL A 464 8.37 -10.60 3.62
C VAL A 464 8.47 -11.64 4.75
N ASN A 465 8.90 -12.87 4.46
CA ASN A 465 9.28 -13.83 5.51
C ASN A 465 10.63 -13.42 6.14
N PHE A 466 10.64 -12.26 6.82
CA PHE A 466 11.82 -11.52 7.28
C PHE A 466 12.81 -12.36 8.08
N PHE A 467 12.31 -13.28 8.89
CA PHE A 467 13.11 -14.15 9.73
C PHE A 467 13.20 -15.59 9.21
N GLN A 468 12.79 -15.82 7.94
CA GLN A 468 12.87 -17.12 7.27
C GLN A 468 12.21 -18.25 8.08
N TYR A 469 11.01 -17.99 8.58
CA TYR A 469 10.20 -19.04 9.18
C TYR A 469 10.00 -20.20 8.20
N SER A 470 10.05 -21.42 8.73
CA SER A 470 9.87 -22.65 7.96
C SER A 470 9.12 -23.67 8.79
N ASN A 471 7.99 -24.14 8.26
CA ASN A 471 7.19 -25.18 8.87
C ASN A 471 6.53 -26.04 7.78
N PRO A 472 7.02 -27.28 7.53
CA PRO A 472 6.49 -28.14 6.47
C PRO A 472 5.02 -28.49 6.61
N GLU A 473 4.48 -28.55 7.84
CA GLU A 473 3.05 -28.79 8.04
C GLU A 473 2.21 -27.56 7.66
N LEU A 474 2.71 -26.35 7.91
CA LEU A 474 2.08 -25.11 7.41
C LEU A 474 2.05 -25.11 5.89
N ASP A 475 3.18 -25.41 5.24
CA ASP A 475 3.27 -25.46 3.77
C ASP A 475 2.25 -26.46 3.19
N ARG A 476 2.16 -27.65 3.76
CA ARG A 476 1.19 -28.69 3.37
C ARG A 476 -0.26 -28.23 3.54
N LEU A 477 -0.58 -27.58 4.66
CA LEU A 477 -1.93 -27.06 4.91
C LEU A 477 -2.30 -25.93 3.96
N MET A 478 -1.36 -25.06 3.61
CA MET A 478 -1.59 -24.02 2.61
C MET A 478 -1.91 -24.61 1.23
N ASP A 479 -1.17 -25.65 0.82
CA ASP A 479 -1.43 -26.35 -0.44
C ASP A 479 -2.79 -27.11 -0.41
N GLU A 480 -3.23 -27.59 0.75
CA GLU A 480 -4.57 -28.16 0.95
C GLU A 480 -5.66 -27.07 0.84
N ALA A 481 -5.47 -25.93 1.53
CA ALA A 481 -6.46 -24.85 1.57
C ALA A 481 -6.74 -24.24 0.20
N ILE A 482 -5.69 -24.04 -0.61
CA ILE A 482 -5.83 -23.39 -1.93
C ILE A 482 -6.67 -24.23 -2.90
N LEU A 483 -6.75 -25.54 -2.69
CA LEU A 483 -7.54 -26.49 -3.48
C LEU A 483 -8.97 -26.67 -2.95
N GLN A 484 -9.28 -26.16 -1.75
CA GLN A 484 -10.56 -26.43 -1.10
C GLN A 484 -11.68 -25.51 -1.63
N PRO A 485 -12.67 -26.04 -2.37
CA PRO A 485 -13.77 -25.25 -2.94
C PRO A 485 -14.79 -24.80 -1.90
N ASN A 486 -14.99 -25.59 -0.85
CA ASN A 486 -15.93 -25.25 0.21
C ASN A 486 -15.28 -24.23 1.17
N GLU A 487 -15.87 -23.06 1.27
CA GLU A 487 -15.34 -21.96 2.10
C GLU A 487 -15.22 -22.33 3.58
N ALA A 488 -16.21 -23.01 4.15
CA ALA A 488 -16.18 -23.41 5.56
C ALA A 488 -15.04 -24.41 5.85
N LEU A 489 -14.84 -25.39 4.95
CA LEU A 489 -13.73 -26.34 5.07
C LEU A 489 -12.37 -25.65 4.84
N ARG A 490 -12.31 -24.75 3.89
CA ARG A 490 -11.12 -23.94 3.65
C ARG A 490 -10.74 -23.09 4.87
N ASN A 491 -11.72 -22.45 5.50
CA ASN A 491 -11.51 -21.66 6.71
C ASN A 491 -11.03 -22.54 7.88
N GLU A 492 -11.50 -23.79 7.99
CA GLU A 492 -10.98 -24.73 8.98
C GLU A 492 -9.51 -25.09 8.72
N VAL A 493 -9.10 -25.27 7.47
CA VAL A 493 -7.68 -25.48 7.14
C VAL A 493 -6.86 -24.24 7.50
N TYR A 494 -7.31 -23.03 7.16
CA TYR A 494 -6.61 -21.78 7.56
C TYR A 494 -6.61 -21.56 9.07
N ARG A 495 -7.63 -22.01 9.79
CA ARG A 495 -7.61 -22.01 11.26
C ARG A 495 -6.42 -22.85 11.78
N ARG A 496 -6.18 -24.03 11.19
CA ARG A 496 -5.02 -24.87 11.54
C ARG A 496 -3.70 -24.18 11.17
N CYS A 497 -3.61 -23.56 10.00
CA CYS A 497 -2.45 -22.73 9.60
C CYS A 497 -2.18 -21.64 10.64
N THR A 498 -3.22 -20.90 11.02
CA THR A 498 -3.12 -19.81 12.00
C THR A 498 -2.69 -20.33 13.38
N GLN A 499 -3.25 -21.48 13.80
CA GLN A 499 -2.85 -22.09 15.07
C GLN A 499 -1.36 -22.45 15.12
N LEU A 500 -0.79 -22.94 14.01
CA LEU A 500 0.66 -23.22 13.95
C LEU A 500 1.51 -21.96 14.18
N VAL A 501 1.16 -20.84 13.54
CA VAL A 501 1.92 -19.59 13.74
C VAL A 501 1.71 -18.99 15.11
N VAL A 502 0.54 -19.15 15.73
CA VAL A 502 0.28 -18.77 17.12
C VAL A 502 1.09 -19.63 18.08
N ASP A 503 1.05 -20.96 17.89
CA ASP A 503 1.79 -21.90 18.73
C ASP A 503 3.30 -21.69 18.65
N ASP A 504 3.81 -21.37 17.46
CA ASP A 504 5.23 -21.08 17.24
C ASP A 504 5.61 -19.66 17.68
N ALA A 505 4.61 -18.82 17.98
CA ALA A 505 4.78 -17.44 18.47
C ALA A 505 5.74 -16.62 17.59
N ILE A 506 5.59 -16.72 16.25
CA ILE A 506 6.46 -15.99 15.32
C ILE A 506 6.02 -14.54 15.13
N TRP A 507 4.72 -14.27 15.32
CA TRP A 507 4.10 -12.96 15.24
C TRP A 507 3.26 -12.66 16.47
N ILE A 508 3.29 -11.41 16.90
CA ILE A 508 2.39 -10.88 17.91
C ILE A 508 1.65 -9.70 17.30
N PRO A 509 0.38 -9.87 16.86
CA PRO A 509 -0.38 -8.81 16.22
C PRO A 509 -0.64 -7.69 17.22
N LEU A 510 -0.48 -6.43 16.79
CA LEU A 510 -0.74 -5.25 17.60
C LEU A 510 -2.11 -4.66 17.28
N CYS A 511 -2.26 -4.03 16.13
CA CYS A 511 -3.52 -3.40 15.72
C CYS A 511 -3.61 -3.32 14.19
N VAL A 512 -4.80 -2.97 13.69
CA VAL A 512 -4.97 -2.44 12.34
C VAL A 512 -4.89 -0.92 12.45
N PRO A 513 -3.84 -0.29 11.88
CA PRO A 513 -3.74 1.16 11.86
C PRO A 513 -4.96 1.78 11.15
N PRO A 514 -5.63 2.79 11.73
CA PRO A 514 -6.70 3.47 11.03
C PRO A 514 -6.12 4.28 9.87
N SER A 515 -6.71 4.13 8.68
CA SER A 515 -6.47 5.06 7.59
C SER A 515 -7.31 6.31 7.83
N THR A 516 -6.65 7.39 8.24
CA THR A 516 -7.31 8.63 8.62
C THR A 516 -7.29 9.63 7.47
N THR A 517 -8.45 10.09 7.05
CA THR A 517 -8.60 11.25 6.16
C THR A 517 -9.11 12.43 6.96
N ILE A 518 -8.39 13.55 6.89
CA ILE A 518 -8.81 14.86 7.39
C ILE A 518 -9.24 15.68 6.18
N ALA A 519 -10.46 16.18 6.15
CA ALA A 519 -10.98 16.93 5.01
C ALA A 519 -11.82 18.11 5.45
N HIS A 520 -11.86 19.16 4.63
CA HIS A 520 -12.87 20.20 4.81
C HIS A 520 -14.29 19.61 4.75
N LYS A 521 -15.21 20.10 5.59
CA LYS A 521 -16.58 19.55 5.73
C LYS A 521 -17.40 19.52 4.44
N ASN A 522 -17.05 20.36 3.47
CA ASN A 522 -17.70 20.39 2.15
C ASN A 522 -17.15 19.35 1.16
N VAL A 523 -16.20 18.51 1.57
CA VAL A 523 -15.73 17.34 0.81
C VAL A 523 -16.28 16.08 1.49
N THR A 524 -16.95 15.25 0.73
CA THR A 524 -17.64 14.05 1.19
C THR A 524 -17.40 12.89 0.24
N GLY A 525 -17.94 11.69 0.53
CA GLY A 525 -17.80 10.52 -0.35
C GLY A 525 -16.50 9.73 -0.10
N PHE A 526 -15.96 9.80 1.12
CA PHE A 526 -14.77 9.05 1.51
C PHE A 526 -15.11 7.56 1.65
N VAL A 527 -14.82 6.82 0.60
CA VAL A 527 -14.98 5.37 0.58
C VAL A 527 -13.61 4.76 0.32
N SER A 528 -13.18 3.87 1.19
CA SER A 528 -12.02 3.00 0.95
C SER A 528 -12.53 1.65 0.49
N GLU A 529 -12.20 1.27 -0.71
CA GLU A 529 -12.50 -0.06 -1.27
C GLU A 529 -11.40 -1.07 -0.96
N SER A 530 -10.28 -0.58 -0.47
CA SER A 530 -9.01 -1.25 -0.59
C SER A 530 -8.63 -2.04 0.66
N PHE A 531 -7.95 -3.14 0.42
CA PHE A 531 -7.17 -3.88 1.40
C PHE A 531 -6.06 -3.00 2.00
N ILE A 532 -5.40 -2.19 1.16
CA ILE A 532 -4.34 -1.28 1.59
C ILE A 532 -4.96 0.01 2.11
N PRO A 533 -4.64 0.42 3.35
CA PRO A 533 -5.11 1.70 3.91
C PRO A 533 -4.75 2.89 3.01
N MET A 534 -5.54 3.95 3.05
CA MET A 534 -5.34 5.22 2.34
C MET A 534 -5.64 5.20 0.83
N THR A 535 -6.25 4.14 0.32
CA THR A 535 -6.68 4.11 -1.09
C THR A 535 -8.06 4.73 -1.21
N LEU A 536 -8.11 6.05 -1.37
CA LEU A 536 -9.35 6.76 -1.68
C LEU A 536 -9.74 6.52 -3.14
N GLN A 537 -11.03 6.32 -3.35
CA GLN A 537 -11.61 6.32 -4.69
C GLN A 537 -11.93 7.77 -5.06
N LEU A 538 -11.07 8.39 -5.87
CA LEU A 538 -11.16 9.83 -6.18
C LEU A 538 -12.45 10.20 -6.91
N GLN A 539 -13.01 9.27 -7.70
CA GLN A 539 -14.28 9.48 -8.42
C GLN A 539 -15.50 9.55 -7.50
N ASP A 540 -15.43 8.96 -6.29
CA ASP A 540 -16.54 8.94 -5.33
C ASP A 540 -16.60 10.21 -4.46
N LEU A 541 -15.53 11.00 -4.47
CA LEU A 541 -15.45 12.25 -3.72
C LEU A 541 -16.40 13.30 -4.31
N LYS A 542 -17.07 14.02 -3.44
CA LYS A 542 -18.07 15.03 -3.79
C LYS A 542 -17.81 16.33 -3.05
N ARG A 543 -18.24 17.44 -3.65
CA ARG A 543 -18.31 18.74 -3.00
C ARG A 543 -19.78 19.09 -2.74
N THR A 544 -20.11 19.39 -1.49
CA THR A 544 -21.45 19.76 -1.01
C THR A 544 -21.54 21.27 -0.75
#